data_6139792aa561a108840f7eaca642e70b
#
_entry.id   6139792aa561a108840f7eaca642e70b
#
_cell.length_a   1.000
_cell.length_b   1.000
_cell.length_c   1.000
_cell.angle_alpha   90.00
_cell.angle_beta   90.00
_cell.angle_gamma   90.00
#
_symmetry.space_group_name_H-M   'P 1'
#
loop_
_entity.id
_entity.type
_entity.pdbx_description
1 polymer ?
#
loop_
_entity_poly.entity_id
_entity_poly.type
_entity_poly.pdbx_seq_one_letter_code
_entity_poly.pdbx_strand_id
1 'polypeptide(L)'
;MKNFLFLLLFFFPSLLFSQVKNSEDFLKEMLKNEGFVDFYWDESQGKIYLNISLLNQELIYINYLSAGVGSNDIGLDRGQIGGTKIVYFIKKGPKILMIQPNYKFRAISENQDETKAVEDAFARSVVWGFDIVASNKNTYVIDATPFLLRDSHGIINRLKRQKQGN
;
A
#
# COMPACT_ATOMS: atom_id res chain seq x y z
N MET A 1 18.85 -66.17 0.93
CA MET A 1 18.08 -65.26 0.06
C MET A 1 17.54 -64.17 0.95
N LYS A 2 18.14 -62.95 0.91
CA LYS A 2 17.76 -61.83 1.76
C LYS A 2 16.79 -60.94 0.98
N ASN A 3 15.53 -60.84 1.43
CA ASN A 3 14.54 -59.95 0.86
C ASN A 3 14.83 -58.51 1.35
N PHE A 4 15.25 -57.67 0.42
CA PHE A 4 15.45 -56.25 0.65
C PHE A 4 14.13 -55.52 0.39
N LEU A 5 13.40 -55.17 1.46
CA LEU A 5 12.16 -54.43 1.38
C LEU A 5 12.47 -52.92 1.19
N PHE A 6 12.30 -52.41 -0.03
CA PHE A 6 12.53 -51.01 -0.37
C PHE A 6 11.30 -50.20 0.07
N LEU A 7 11.43 -49.49 1.21
CA LEU A 7 10.38 -48.59 1.72
C LEU A 7 10.45 -47.28 0.93
N LEU A 8 9.56 -47.11 -0.06
CA LEU A 8 9.43 -45.88 -0.84
C LEU A 8 8.70 -44.84 0.01
N LEU A 9 9.42 -43.91 0.65
CA LEU A 9 8.89 -42.77 1.37
C LEU A 9 8.36 -41.76 0.33
N PHE A 10 7.03 -41.73 0.11
CA PHE A 10 6.34 -40.70 -0.68
C PHE A 10 6.36 -39.41 0.10
N PHE A 11 7.29 -38.51 -0.26
CA PHE A 11 7.32 -37.14 0.22
C PHE A 11 6.19 -36.37 -0.51
N PHE A 12 5.01 -36.27 0.13
CA PHE A 12 3.95 -35.40 -0.34
C PHE A 12 4.34 -33.97 0.03
N PRO A 13 4.64 -33.07 -0.94
CA PRO A 13 4.78 -31.66 -0.61
C PRO A 13 3.38 -31.15 -0.24
N SER A 14 3.14 -30.93 1.04
CA SER A 14 1.96 -30.18 1.51
C SER A 14 2.06 -28.76 0.96
N LEU A 15 1.31 -28.48 -0.11
CA LEU A 15 1.08 -27.13 -0.60
C LEU A 15 0.31 -26.37 0.48
N LEU A 16 1.04 -25.66 1.33
CA LEU A 16 0.46 -24.71 2.27
C LEU A 16 -0.11 -23.54 1.45
N PHE A 17 -1.34 -23.69 0.99
CA PHE A 17 -2.13 -22.55 0.58
C PHE A 17 -2.36 -21.70 1.84
N SER A 18 -1.65 -20.58 1.95
CA SER A 18 -1.95 -19.57 2.96
C SER A 18 -3.37 -19.07 2.68
N GLN A 19 -4.35 -19.59 3.43
CA GLN A 19 -5.70 -19.06 3.38
C GLN A 19 -5.67 -17.65 3.95
N VAL A 20 -6.12 -16.69 3.14
CA VAL A 20 -6.30 -15.30 3.60
C VAL A 20 -7.33 -15.31 4.74
N LYS A 21 -6.95 -14.79 5.90
CA LYS A 21 -7.79 -14.75 7.10
C LYS A 21 -9.07 -13.96 6.85
N ASN A 22 -10.14 -14.28 7.58
CA ASN A 22 -11.34 -13.44 7.62
C ASN A 22 -11.00 -12.09 8.26
N SER A 23 -11.49 -10.99 7.66
CA SER A 23 -11.19 -9.63 8.14
C SER A 23 -11.69 -9.37 9.55
N GLU A 24 -12.91 -9.84 9.90
CA GLU A 24 -13.52 -9.62 11.21
C GLU A 24 -12.73 -10.32 12.31
N ASP A 25 -12.35 -11.59 12.07
CA ASP A 25 -11.55 -12.35 13.04
C ASP A 25 -10.14 -11.78 13.19
N PHE A 26 -9.56 -11.26 12.11
CA PHE A 26 -8.23 -10.66 12.13
C PHE A 26 -8.19 -9.35 12.92
N LEU A 27 -9.24 -8.53 12.81
CA LEU A 27 -9.28 -7.16 13.35
C LEU A 27 -9.89 -7.07 14.76
N LYS A 28 -10.52 -8.12 15.27
CA LYS A 28 -11.38 -8.06 16.46
C LYS A 28 -10.71 -7.55 17.75
N GLU A 29 -9.39 -7.75 17.88
CA GLU A 29 -8.63 -7.35 19.09
C GLU A 29 -7.88 -6.02 18.90
N MET A 30 -8.03 -5.36 17.74
CA MET A 30 -7.35 -4.13 17.41
C MET A 30 -8.21 -2.91 17.72
N LEU A 31 -7.56 -1.78 18.01
CA LEU A 31 -8.26 -0.51 18.20
C LEU A 31 -8.73 0.03 16.86
N LYS A 32 -10.05 0.03 16.65
CA LYS A 32 -10.65 0.61 15.45
C LYS A 32 -10.71 2.12 15.56
N ASN A 33 -10.30 2.80 14.48
CA ASN A 33 -10.49 4.23 14.26
C ASN A 33 -11.30 4.41 12.98
N GLU A 34 -12.50 4.95 13.13
CA GLU A 34 -13.41 5.19 12.02
C GLU A 34 -13.01 6.44 11.23
N GLY A 35 -13.10 6.37 9.90
CA GLY A 35 -12.80 7.47 9.01
C GLY A 35 -13.27 7.20 7.59
N PHE A 36 -12.85 8.02 6.63
CA PHE A 36 -13.11 7.78 5.21
C PHE A 36 -12.57 6.42 4.74
N VAL A 37 -11.43 6.02 5.28
CA VAL A 37 -10.91 4.66 5.28
C VAL A 37 -10.67 4.28 6.72
N ASP A 38 -11.38 3.27 7.21
CA ASP A 38 -11.18 2.78 8.57
C ASP A 38 -9.76 2.24 8.74
N PHE A 39 -9.12 2.60 9.86
CA PHE A 39 -7.84 2.01 10.21
C PHE A 39 -7.87 1.37 11.59
N TYR A 40 -6.98 0.40 11.77
CA TYR A 40 -6.89 -0.40 12.98
C TYR A 40 -5.46 -0.36 13.50
N TRP A 41 -5.31 -0.11 14.80
CA TRP A 41 -4.04 -0.13 15.49
C TRP A 41 -3.86 -1.43 16.26
N ASP A 42 -2.83 -2.18 15.91
CA ASP A 42 -2.38 -3.35 16.67
C ASP A 42 -1.25 -2.91 17.61
N GLU A 43 -1.61 -2.70 18.89
CA GLU A 43 -0.65 -2.27 19.90
C GLU A 43 0.41 -3.33 20.17
N SER A 44 0.05 -4.62 20.08
CA SER A 44 0.95 -5.72 20.37
C SER A 44 2.09 -5.84 19.37
N GLN A 45 1.86 -5.50 18.10
CA GLN A 45 2.83 -5.56 17.02
C GLN A 45 3.32 -4.19 16.56
N GLY A 46 2.72 -3.10 17.05
CA GLY A 46 3.03 -1.75 16.58
C GLY A 46 2.68 -1.53 15.11
N LYS A 47 1.55 -2.09 14.65
CA LYS A 47 1.15 -2.07 13.24
C LYS A 47 -0.14 -1.32 12.99
N ILE A 48 -0.22 -0.71 11.81
CA ILE A 48 -1.41 -0.03 11.33
C ILE A 48 -1.96 -0.76 10.11
N TYR A 49 -3.22 -1.14 10.20
CA TYR A 49 -3.93 -1.79 9.10
C TYR A 49 -5.03 -0.87 8.56
N LEU A 50 -5.22 -0.86 7.24
CA LEU A 50 -6.33 -0.18 6.59
C LEU A 50 -7.34 -1.21 6.07
N ASN A 51 -8.63 -0.92 6.22
CA ASN A 51 -9.70 -1.72 5.65
C ASN A 51 -10.21 -1.08 4.36
N ILE A 52 -9.74 -1.58 3.23
CA ILE A 52 -10.03 -1.02 1.90
C ILE A 52 -11.28 -1.66 1.32
N SER A 53 -12.33 -0.86 1.13
CA SER A 53 -13.55 -1.23 0.40
C SER A 53 -13.72 -0.46 -0.92
N LEU A 54 -12.99 0.64 -1.10
CA LEU A 54 -13.11 1.58 -2.21
C LEU A 54 -12.12 1.21 -3.33
N LEU A 55 -12.40 0.11 -4.05
CA LEU A 55 -11.62 -0.23 -5.23
C LEU A 55 -12.10 0.55 -6.46
N ASN A 56 -11.16 0.93 -7.35
CA ASN A 56 -11.40 1.67 -8.60
C ASN A 56 -12.10 3.03 -8.43
N GLN A 57 -12.13 3.55 -7.21
CA GLN A 57 -12.67 4.85 -6.91
C GLN A 57 -11.54 5.84 -6.66
N GLU A 58 -11.56 6.98 -7.35
CA GLU A 58 -10.57 8.02 -7.17
C GLU A 58 -10.76 8.76 -5.85
N LEU A 59 -9.63 9.04 -5.22
CA LEU A 59 -9.55 9.79 -3.98
C LEU A 59 -8.31 10.70 -4.00
N ILE A 60 -8.34 11.72 -3.16
CA ILE A 60 -7.19 12.61 -2.98
C ILE A 60 -6.31 12.06 -1.87
N TYR A 61 -5.03 11.80 -2.20
CA TYR A 61 -4.00 11.48 -1.24
C TYR A 61 -3.15 12.71 -0.96
N ILE A 62 -3.06 13.08 0.31
CA ILE A 62 -2.24 14.19 0.80
C ILE A 62 -1.45 13.71 2.01
N ASN A 63 -0.17 14.04 2.07
CA ASN A 63 0.63 13.90 3.28
C ASN A 63 1.05 15.27 3.79
N TYR A 64 1.18 15.42 5.10
CA TYR A 64 1.63 16.65 5.73
C TYR A 64 2.49 16.34 6.96
N LEU A 65 3.32 17.31 7.36
CA LEU A 65 4.13 17.20 8.57
C LEU A 65 3.29 17.60 9.79
N SER A 66 3.11 16.68 10.72
CA SER A 66 2.43 16.92 12.00
C SER A 66 3.31 17.74 12.96
N ALA A 67 4.63 17.59 12.87
CA ALA A 67 5.62 18.33 13.63
C ALA A 67 6.71 18.86 12.70
N GLY A 68 7.17 20.08 12.93
CA GLY A 68 8.30 20.69 12.21
C GLY A 68 9.65 20.22 12.77
N VAL A 69 10.72 20.47 12.01
CA VAL A 69 12.11 20.15 12.40
C VAL A 69 12.76 21.28 13.20
N GLY A 70 12.02 22.38 13.44
CA GLY A 70 12.49 23.52 14.23
C GLY A 70 13.40 24.49 13.48
N SER A 71 13.53 24.37 12.16
CA SER A 71 14.31 25.26 11.31
C SER A 71 13.56 25.63 10.04
N ASN A 72 13.24 26.91 9.89
CA ASN A 72 12.52 27.43 8.71
C ASN A 72 13.38 27.35 7.44
N ASP A 73 14.71 27.40 7.57
CA ASP A 73 15.63 27.42 6.44
C ASP A 73 15.63 26.09 5.64
N ILE A 74 15.18 25.02 6.27
CA ILE A 74 15.13 23.69 5.65
C ILE A 74 13.79 23.48 4.92
N GLY A 75 12.77 24.32 5.18
CA GLY A 75 11.44 24.21 4.60
C GLY A 75 10.69 22.95 5.06
N LEU A 76 10.84 22.59 6.33
CA LEU A 76 10.16 21.46 6.98
C LEU A 76 9.36 21.96 8.19
N ASP A 77 8.41 22.85 7.93
CA ASP A 77 7.57 23.45 8.95
C ASP A 77 6.41 22.54 9.36
N ARG A 78 5.91 22.74 10.58
CA ARG A 78 4.69 22.08 11.06
C ARG A 78 3.51 22.42 10.14
N GLY A 79 2.75 21.39 9.74
CA GLY A 79 1.60 21.54 8.86
C GLY A 79 1.96 21.71 7.38
N GLN A 80 3.26 21.63 7.03
CA GLN A 80 3.65 21.69 5.62
C GLN A 80 3.01 20.54 4.84
N ILE A 81 2.26 20.91 3.81
CA ILE A 81 1.61 19.99 2.88
C ILE A 81 2.66 19.44 1.93
N GLY A 82 2.69 18.12 1.78
CA GLY A 82 3.46 17.42 0.76
C GLY A 82 2.75 17.41 -0.59
N GLY A 83 3.21 16.55 -1.48
CA GLY A 83 2.59 16.42 -2.79
C GLY A 83 1.17 15.86 -2.71
N THR A 84 0.22 16.58 -3.31
CA THR A 84 -1.16 16.11 -3.50
C THR A 84 -1.24 15.23 -4.74
N LYS A 85 -1.92 14.09 -4.63
CA LYS A 85 -2.10 13.13 -5.73
C LYS A 85 -3.57 12.67 -5.79
N ILE A 86 -4.10 12.54 -6.99
CA ILE A 86 -5.29 11.72 -7.21
C ILE A 86 -4.79 10.27 -7.31
N VAL A 87 -5.41 9.38 -6.55
CA VAL A 87 -5.06 7.96 -6.53
C VAL A 87 -6.30 7.09 -6.47
N TYR A 88 -6.18 5.83 -6.85
CA TYR A 88 -7.21 4.82 -6.63
C TYR A 88 -6.56 3.48 -6.29
N PHE A 89 -7.35 2.59 -5.69
CA PHE A 89 -6.88 1.26 -5.32
C PHE A 89 -7.36 0.20 -6.31
N ILE A 90 -6.47 -0.72 -6.67
CA ILE A 90 -6.81 -1.92 -7.44
C ILE A 90 -6.26 -3.16 -6.76
N LYS A 91 -6.97 -4.28 -6.88
CA LYS A 91 -6.47 -5.58 -6.46
C LYS A 91 -5.69 -6.24 -7.60
N LYS A 92 -4.45 -6.66 -7.31
CA LYS A 92 -3.61 -7.45 -8.22
C LYS A 92 -2.97 -8.61 -7.45
N GLY A 93 -3.49 -9.82 -7.69
CA GLY A 93 -3.06 -11.01 -6.95
C GLY A 93 -3.21 -10.83 -5.43
N PRO A 94 -2.15 -11.05 -4.64
CA PRO A 94 -2.17 -10.92 -3.18
C PRO A 94 -1.98 -9.47 -2.69
N LYS A 95 -1.99 -8.48 -3.59
CA LYS A 95 -1.71 -7.07 -3.24
C LYS A 95 -2.85 -6.13 -3.61
N ILE A 96 -2.97 -5.06 -2.83
CA ILE A 96 -3.68 -3.84 -3.22
C ILE A 96 -2.63 -2.84 -3.69
N LEU A 97 -2.78 -2.35 -4.91
CA LEU A 97 -1.91 -1.32 -5.48
C LEU A 97 -2.61 0.04 -5.37
N MET A 98 -1.88 1.06 -4.88
CA MET A 98 -2.27 2.45 -4.96
C MET A 98 -1.73 3.02 -6.26
N ILE A 99 -2.60 3.42 -7.17
CA ILE A 99 -2.28 3.88 -8.51
C ILE A 99 -2.54 5.37 -8.61
N GLN A 100 -1.60 6.11 -9.19
CA GLN A 100 -1.79 7.49 -9.63
C GLN A 100 -2.05 7.49 -11.13
N PRO A 101 -3.25 7.93 -11.60
CA PRO A 101 -3.52 8.07 -13.03
C PRO A 101 -2.65 9.16 -13.63
N ASN A 102 -2.37 9.04 -14.92
CA ASN A 102 -1.68 10.09 -15.67
C ASN A 102 -2.71 11.01 -16.34
N TYR A 103 -3.08 12.09 -15.69
CA TYR A 103 -4.02 13.07 -16.25
C TYR A 103 -3.38 14.18 -17.09
N LYS A 104 -2.05 14.20 -17.14
CA LYS A 104 -1.33 15.18 -17.97
C LYS A 104 -1.48 14.87 -19.46
N PHE A 105 -1.53 13.58 -19.79
CA PHE A 105 -1.68 13.11 -21.16
C PHE A 105 -2.88 12.18 -21.25
N ARG A 106 -3.88 12.57 -22.00
CA ARG A 106 -5.10 11.78 -22.23
C ARG A 106 -5.64 12.08 -23.63
N ALA A 107 -6.13 11.05 -24.29
CA ALA A 107 -6.90 11.21 -25.52
C ALA A 107 -8.37 11.44 -25.17
N ILE A 108 -9.00 12.42 -25.81
CA ILE A 108 -10.45 12.61 -25.84
C ILE A 108 -10.84 12.22 -27.26
N SER A 109 -11.06 10.93 -27.49
CA SER A 109 -11.38 10.38 -28.81
C SER A 109 -12.38 9.24 -28.64
N GLU A 110 -13.30 9.12 -29.60
CA GLU A 110 -14.19 7.96 -29.71
C GLU A 110 -13.45 6.73 -30.27
N ASN A 111 -12.27 6.95 -30.84
CA ASN A 111 -11.42 5.88 -31.36
C ASN A 111 -10.65 5.20 -30.18
N GLN A 112 -11.01 3.95 -29.94
CA GLN A 112 -10.39 3.14 -28.88
C GLN A 112 -8.87 2.92 -29.08
N ASP A 113 -8.40 2.84 -30.32
CA ASP A 113 -6.98 2.64 -30.61
C ASP A 113 -6.16 3.87 -30.26
N GLU A 114 -6.69 5.09 -30.49
CA GLU A 114 -6.04 6.33 -30.06
C GLU A 114 -5.98 6.44 -28.53
N THR A 115 -7.08 6.13 -27.84
CA THR A 115 -7.12 6.13 -26.38
C THR A 115 -6.12 5.14 -25.81
N LYS A 116 -6.08 3.93 -26.37
CA LYS A 116 -5.15 2.90 -25.97
C LYS A 116 -3.68 3.29 -26.25
N ALA A 117 -3.39 3.88 -27.42
CA ALA A 117 -2.04 4.34 -27.75
C ALA A 117 -1.51 5.38 -26.75
N VAL A 118 -2.38 6.29 -26.26
CA VAL A 118 -2.00 7.26 -25.23
C VAL A 118 -1.81 6.57 -23.87
N GLU A 119 -2.68 5.63 -23.49
CA GLU A 119 -2.52 4.85 -22.25
C GLU A 119 -1.23 4.03 -22.25
N ASP A 120 -0.86 3.43 -23.37
CA ASP A 120 0.35 2.62 -23.51
C ASP A 120 1.62 3.50 -23.52
N ALA A 121 1.55 4.70 -24.11
CA ALA A 121 2.66 5.65 -24.16
C ALA A 121 2.90 6.38 -22.82
N PHE A 122 1.85 6.59 -22.02
CA PHE A 122 1.89 7.37 -20.80
C PHE A 122 1.35 6.58 -19.61
N ALA A 123 2.14 5.63 -19.15
CA ALA A 123 1.76 4.69 -18.09
C ALA A 123 1.32 5.38 -16.78
N ARG A 124 0.39 4.73 -16.10
CA ARG A 124 -0.01 5.05 -14.72
C ARG A 124 1.14 4.74 -13.77
N SER A 125 1.28 5.50 -12.69
CA SER A 125 2.31 5.27 -11.69
C SER A 125 1.78 4.42 -10.55
N VAL A 126 2.50 3.37 -10.17
CA VAL A 126 2.26 2.64 -8.93
C VAL A 126 2.93 3.42 -7.80
N VAL A 127 2.12 4.05 -6.94
CA VAL A 127 2.61 4.81 -5.77
C VAL A 127 3.09 3.86 -4.69
N TRP A 128 2.32 2.77 -4.44
CA TRP A 128 2.65 1.75 -3.45
C TRP A 128 1.92 0.43 -3.72
N GLY A 129 2.50 -0.67 -3.21
CA GLY A 129 1.87 -1.99 -3.21
C GLY A 129 1.78 -2.53 -1.79
N PHE A 130 0.55 -2.72 -1.31
CA PHE A 130 0.26 -3.23 0.04
C PHE A 130 0.00 -4.73 0.00
N ASP A 131 0.47 -5.46 1.00
CA ASP A 131 0.14 -6.87 1.17
C ASP A 131 -1.26 -7.00 1.82
N ILE A 132 -2.08 -7.90 1.26
CA ILE A 132 -3.38 -8.24 1.83
C ILE A 132 -3.11 -9.25 2.95
N VAL A 133 -3.51 -8.91 4.19
CA VAL A 133 -3.33 -9.77 5.38
C VAL A 133 -4.62 -10.48 5.77
N ALA A 134 -5.78 -9.90 5.43
CA ALA A 134 -7.08 -10.50 5.62
C ALA A 134 -8.08 -9.95 4.58
N SER A 135 -9.16 -10.67 4.33
CA SER A 135 -10.21 -10.18 3.43
C SER A 135 -11.57 -10.77 3.77
N ASN A 136 -12.64 -10.02 3.41
CA ASN A 136 -14.00 -10.49 3.45
C ASN A 136 -14.71 -9.97 2.21
N LYS A 137 -15.35 -10.85 1.41
CA LYS A 137 -16.07 -10.54 0.15
C LYS A 137 -15.41 -9.43 -0.70
N ASN A 138 -15.73 -8.15 -0.40
CA ASN A 138 -15.29 -6.98 -1.18
C ASN A 138 -14.40 -6.02 -0.35
N THR A 139 -13.96 -6.40 0.83
CA THR A 139 -13.09 -5.62 1.69
C THR A 139 -11.74 -6.31 1.89
N TYR A 140 -10.68 -5.53 1.92
CA TYR A 140 -9.31 -6.02 2.01
C TYR A 140 -8.58 -5.29 3.12
N VAL A 141 -8.11 -6.05 4.11
CA VAL A 141 -7.24 -5.51 5.16
C VAL A 141 -5.81 -5.57 4.68
N ILE A 142 -5.15 -4.43 4.69
CA ILE A 142 -3.77 -4.28 4.21
C ILE A 142 -2.85 -3.77 5.33
N ASP A 143 -1.60 -4.25 5.38
CA ASP A 143 -0.57 -3.69 6.26
C ASP A 143 -0.07 -2.36 5.67
N ALA A 144 -0.47 -1.24 6.29
CA ALA A 144 -0.09 0.11 5.87
C ALA A 144 1.14 0.64 6.62
N THR A 145 1.65 -0.08 7.60
CA THR A 145 2.75 0.35 8.47
C THR A 145 3.97 0.83 7.68
N PRO A 146 4.53 0.05 6.71
CA PRO A 146 5.71 0.50 5.97
C PRO A 146 5.46 1.75 5.13
N PHE A 147 4.22 1.89 4.62
CA PHE A 147 3.82 3.07 3.84
C PHE A 147 3.74 4.33 4.70
N LEU A 148 3.18 4.22 5.90
CA LEU A 148 2.99 5.36 6.81
C LEU A 148 4.30 5.78 7.48
N LEU A 149 5.19 4.82 7.79
CA LEU A 149 6.47 5.09 8.46
C LEU A 149 7.61 5.52 7.53
N ARG A 150 7.37 5.57 6.20
CA ARG A 150 8.39 6.03 5.26
C ARG A 150 8.66 7.53 5.38
N ASP A 151 9.85 7.96 4.99
CA ASP A 151 10.20 9.38 4.83
C ASP A 151 9.51 10.00 3.60
N SER A 152 8.20 10.30 3.74
CA SER A 152 7.37 10.82 2.64
C SER A 152 7.68 12.26 2.25
N HIS A 153 8.35 13.02 3.13
CA HIS A 153 8.75 14.40 2.89
C HIS A 153 10.21 14.56 2.47
N GLY A 154 10.98 13.47 2.44
CA GLY A 154 12.41 13.50 2.11
C GLY A 154 13.25 14.25 3.15
N ILE A 155 12.85 14.15 4.44
CA ILE A 155 13.50 14.82 5.57
C ILE A 155 14.98 14.45 5.63
N ILE A 156 15.28 13.15 5.52
CA ILE A 156 16.67 12.65 5.57
C ILE A 156 17.53 13.32 4.50
N ASN A 157 17.03 13.40 3.28
CA ASN A 157 17.79 14.02 2.17
C ASN A 157 17.93 15.53 2.33
N ARG A 158 16.94 16.21 2.92
CA ARG A 158 17.02 17.64 3.20
C ARG A 158 18.06 17.93 4.29
N LEU A 159 18.04 17.19 5.40
CA LEU A 159 19.00 17.30 6.48
C LEU A 159 20.44 17.04 5.98
N LYS A 160 20.65 15.99 5.18
CA LYS A 160 21.97 15.69 4.59
C LYS A 160 22.50 16.83 3.72
N ARG A 161 21.64 17.45 2.89
CA ARG A 161 22.03 18.61 2.07
C ARG A 161 22.47 19.81 2.91
N GLN A 162 21.87 19.98 4.09
CA GLN A 162 22.23 21.04 5.04
C GLN A 162 23.39 20.64 5.97
N LYS A 163 24.01 19.47 5.71
CA LYS A 163 25.07 18.91 6.59
C LYS A 163 24.61 18.72 8.04
N GLN A 164 23.32 18.52 8.25
CA GLN A 164 22.68 18.24 9.52
C GLN A 164 22.13 16.81 9.49
N GLY A 165 22.56 16.00 10.40
CA GLY A 165 22.21 14.58 10.48
C GLY A 165 23.26 13.66 9.83
N ASN A 166 23.55 12.59 10.56
CA ASN A 166 24.47 11.51 10.17
C ASN A 166 23.81 10.53 9.21
#